data_a83917df8727bd8c0eadb81e25400c71
#
_entry.id   a83917df8727bd8c0eadb81e25400c71
#
_cell.length_a   1.000
_cell.length_b   1.000
_cell.length_c   1.000
_cell.angle_alpha   90.00
_cell.angle_beta   90.00
_cell.angle_gamma   90.00
#
_symmetry.space_group_name_H-M   'P 1'
#
loop_
_entity.id
_entity.type
_entity.pdbx_description
1 polymer ?
#
loop_
_entity_poly.entity_id
_entity_poly.type
_entity_poly.pdbx_seq_one_letter_code
_entity_poly.pdbx_strand_id
1 'polypeptide(L)'
;MRRPTAPLLRCALILGLLLASVSCGGPERSKVTIMVPWSGTEFQAFYAVVKDFERGHPGIDVEPQVTRALTQQLDAAVGAGAEPDLAVLPSVGAITKYRTEHALRKLDVDTSAYVEPFRALGTHDRDVYAVPVKADLKSLFWYDARYTEPPSPGRAGRYRWCLGLESGPTSGWPGADWIADLVLSGAGVDAYTDWASGDAEWADGPVRDAWTAWGRTVGAGLKGATARNFRQAVGGKDARGCQVSHGSLSAMPFGSAQVRDDQYTYVPSSRDALEVSADFVGKFTGNDGADAFITYLASTEAQRTWVNEPGFAVSANRKVTEYDNAIQGRIAGILRSPDFALCFSAADAMDPDVSAAFYRAVLDYANGEEAGPLLTALDKVQRQLGYHWPQSAPTPLCSTPKPR
;
A
#
# COMPACT_ATOMS: atom_id res chain seq x y z
N MET A 1 33.92 -13.96 -85.90
CA MET A 1 33.27 -15.18 -86.42
C MET A 1 32.45 -15.82 -85.27
N ARG A 2 31.21 -16.14 -85.63
CA ARG A 2 30.25 -17.01 -84.89
C ARG A 2 29.54 -16.50 -83.65
N ARG A 3 28.36 -16.03 -83.82
CA ARG A 3 27.14 -16.33 -82.99
C ARG A 3 26.93 -17.86 -82.97
N PRO A 4 26.06 -18.47 -82.12
CA PRO A 4 24.71 -17.96 -81.65
C PRO A 4 24.26 -18.51 -80.30
N THR A 5 23.11 -18.10 -79.98
CA THR A 5 21.80 -18.67 -79.59
C THR A 5 21.45 -18.72 -78.07
N ALA A 6 20.38 -18.01 -77.77
CA ALA A 6 19.53 -18.22 -76.57
C ALA A 6 18.89 -19.61 -76.62
N PRO A 7 18.36 -20.06 -75.44
CA PRO A 7 16.96 -20.23 -75.45
C PRO A 7 16.23 -19.66 -74.15
N LEU A 8 15.17 -18.97 -74.41
CA LEU A 8 13.95 -18.90 -73.71
C LEU A 8 13.50 -20.26 -73.15
N LEU A 9 13.49 -20.47 -71.86
CA LEU A 9 12.60 -21.40 -71.12
C LEU A 9 12.98 -21.50 -69.65
N ARG A 10 12.65 -20.50 -68.82
CA ARG A 10 12.64 -20.61 -67.35
C ARG A 10 11.79 -19.53 -66.70
N CYS A 11 10.62 -19.21 -67.24
CA CYS A 11 9.63 -18.27 -66.65
C CYS A 11 8.28 -18.91 -66.34
N ALA A 12 8.24 -20.17 -65.88
CA ALA A 12 6.98 -20.85 -65.63
C ALA A 12 6.93 -21.64 -64.29
N LEU A 13 7.78 -21.31 -63.31
CA LEU A 13 7.75 -22.09 -62.03
C LEU A 13 7.90 -21.21 -60.76
N ILE A 14 7.52 -19.93 -60.80
CA ILE A 14 7.49 -19.03 -59.62
C ILE A 14 6.10 -18.52 -59.28
N LEU A 15 5.05 -19.10 -59.84
CA LEU A 15 3.63 -18.66 -59.61
C LEU A 15 2.82 -19.68 -58.78
N GLY A 16 3.44 -20.56 -58.01
CA GLY A 16 2.77 -21.64 -57.30
C GLY A 16 2.97 -21.71 -55.80
N LEU A 17 3.66 -20.74 -55.14
CA LEU A 17 3.94 -20.80 -53.68
C LEU A 17 3.50 -19.59 -52.89
N LEU A 18 2.46 -18.90 -53.35
CA LEU A 18 1.79 -17.79 -52.62
C LEU A 18 0.40 -18.22 -52.10
N LEU A 19 0.30 -19.45 -51.61
CA LEU A 19 -0.94 -19.92 -50.98
C LEU A 19 -0.62 -20.48 -49.59
N ALA A 20 -1.28 -19.82 -48.63
CA ALA A 20 -1.53 -20.30 -47.26
C ALA A 20 -0.39 -20.22 -46.26
N SER A 21 0.12 -19.03 -45.94
CA SER A 21 0.26 -18.71 -44.53
C SER A 21 -1.09 -18.21 -43.98
N VAL A 22 -2.07 -19.11 -43.89
CA VAL A 22 -3.17 -18.90 -42.95
C VAL A 22 -2.51 -19.03 -41.58
N SER A 23 -2.02 -17.89 -41.08
CA SER A 23 -1.73 -17.73 -39.68
C SER A 23 -3.05 -18.07 -38.96
N CYS A 24 -3.07 -19.19 -38.25
CA CYS A 24 -4.02 -19.43 -37.18
C CYS A 24 -3.67 -18.43 -36.06
N GLY A 25 -3.89 -17.14 -36.31
CA GLY A 25 -3.99 -16.13 -35.30
C GLY A 25 -5.25 -16.46 -34.50
N GLY A 26 -5.08 -17.09 -33.36
CA GLY A 26 -6.13 -17.04 -32.35
C GLY A 26 -6.48 -15.57 -32.10
N PRO A 27 -7.67 -15.25 -31.62
CA PRO A 27 -8.04 -13.86 -31.35
C PRO A 27 -6.95 -13.20 -30.52
N GLU A 28 -6.40 -12.08 -31.02
CA GLU A 28 -5.37 -11.32 -30.36
C GLU A 28 -5.94 -10.89 -29.01
N ARG A 29 -5.31 -11.33 -27.91
CA ARG A 29 -5.77 -10.97 -26.57
C ARG A 29 -5.47 -9.51 -26.30
N SER A 30 -6.43 -8.80 -25.72
CA SER A 30 -6.20 -7.45 -25.23
C SER A 30 -5.22 -7.51 -24.06
N LYS A 31 -4.11 -6.79 -24.13
CA LYS A 31 -3.15 -6.70 -23.05
C LYS A 31 -3.54 -5.60 -22.10
N VAL A 32 -3.42 -5.88 -20.80
CA VAL A 32 -3.59 -4.91 -19.70
C VAL A 32 -2.33 -4.91 -18.86
N THR A 33 -1.62 -3.80 -18.84
CA THR A 33 -0.44 -3.62 -18.00
C THR A 33 -0.83 -3.06 -16.65
N ILE A 34 -0.27 -3.61 -15.57
CA ILE A 34 -0.46 -3.08 -14.22
C ILE A 34 0.86 -3.01 -13.45
N MET A 35 1.22 -1.82 -12.96
CA MET A 35 2.42 -1.63 -12.14
C MET A 35 2.09 -1.86 -10.66
N VAL A 36 2.85 -2.75 -10.00
CA VAL A 36 2.59 -3.20 -8.63
C VAL A 36 3.85 -3.19 -7.75
N PRO A 37 3.75 -2.86 -6.43
CA PRO A 37 4.89 -2.86 -5.51
C PRO A 37 5.14 -4.21 -4.84
N TRP A 38 4.18 -5.14 -4.95
CA TRP A 38 4.17 -6.40 -4.20
C TRP A 38 5.21 -7.38 -4.72
N SER A 39 5.79 -8.17 -3.82
CA SER A 39 6.76 -9.21 -4.14
C SER A 39 6.57 -10.44 -3.23
N GLY A 40 7.16 -11.57 -3.59
CA GLY A 40 7.05 -12.80 -2.80
C GLY A 40 5.60 -13.26 -2.63
N THR A 41 5.19 -13.55 -1.41
CA THR A 41 3.85 -14.05 -1.09
C THR A 41 2.74 -13.03 -1.40
N GLU A 42 2.98 -11.75 -1.23
CA GLU A 42 2.00 -10.71 -1.58
C GLU A 42 1.73 -10.68 -3.09
N PHE A 43 2.79 -10.81 -3.91
CA PHE A 43 2.64 -10.89 -5.35
C PHE A 43 1.93 -12.20 -5.76
N GLN A 44 2.22 -13.32 -5.11
CA GLN A 44 1.54 -14.58 -5.39
C GLN A 44 0.04 -14.49 -5.13
N ALA A 45 -0.37 -13.84 -4.03
CA ALA A 45 -1.78 -13.61 -3.73
C ALA A 45 -2.47 -12.76 -4.80
N PHE A 46 -1.85 -11.64 -5.20
CA PHE A 46 -2.34 -10.81 -6.29
C PHE A 46 -2.42 -11.60 -7.62
N TYR A 47 -1.39 -12.39 -7.92
CA TYR A 47 -1.34 -13.16 -9.17
C TYR A 47 -2.41 -14.27 -9.23
N ALA A 48 -2.83 -14.81 -8.10
CA ALA A 48 -3.98 -15.71 -8.04
C ALA A 48 -5.26 -15.00 -8.50
N VAL A 49 -5.47 -13.75 -8.07
CA VAL A 49 -6.60 -12.91 -8.51
C VAL A 49 -6.52 -12.61 -10.01
N VAL A 50 -5.32 -12.32 -10.54
CA VAL A 50 -5.10 -12.16 -11.99
C VAL A 50 -5.53 -13.42 -12.75
N LYS A 51 -5.10 -14.58 -12.28
CA LYS A 51 -5.45 -15.87 -12.93
C LYS A 51 -6.93 -16.18 -12.85
N ASP A 52 -7.62 -15.80 -11.77
CA ASP A 52 -9.07 -15.93 -11.67
C ASP A 52 -9.78 -15.06 -12.71
N PHE A 53 -9.35 -13.80 -12.84
CA PHE A 53 -9.87 -12.88 -13.85
C PHE A 53 -9.70 -13.42 -15.27
N GLU A 54 -8.48 -13.86 -15.64
CA GLU A 54 -8.18 -14.37 -16.98
C GLU A 54 -8.98 -15.61 -17.33
N ARG A 55 -9.32 -16.47 -16.35
CA ARG A 55 -10.22 -17.61 -16.59
C ARG A 55 -11.64 -17.18 -16.98
N GLY A 56 -12.13 -16.11 -16.37
CA GLY A 56 -13.43 -15.52 -16.72
C GLY A 56 -13.41 -14.66 -17.97
N HIS A 57 -12.22 -14.17 -18.38
CA HIS A 57 -12.03 -13.23 -19.49
C HIS A 57 -10.92 -13.71 -20.44
N PRO A 58 -11.13 -14.81 -21.19
CA PRO A 58 -10.06 -15.45 -21.97
C PRO A 58 -9.49 -14.57 -23.10
N GLY A 59 -10.15 -13.48 -23.43
CA GLY A 59 -9.70 -12.46 -24.40
C GLY A 59 -8.80 -11.38 -23.83
N ILE A 60 -8.53 -11.38 -22.51
CA ILE A 60 -7.71 -10.36 -21.83
C ILE A 60 -6.53 -11.07 -21.16
N ASP A 61 -5.33 -10.49 -21.32
CA ASP A 61 -4.08 -10.93 -20.70
C ASP A 61 -3.55 -9.80 -19.82
N VAL A 62 -3.38 -10.07 -18.51
CA VAL A 62 -2.91 -9.08 -17.56
C VAL A 62 -1.42 -9.25 -17.32
N GLU A 63 -0.64 -8.22 -17.60
CA GLU A 63 0.82 -8.20 -17.45
C GLU A 63 1.26 -7.36 -16.22
N PRO A 64 1.50 -7.99 -15.06
CA PRO A 64 2.02 -7.27 -13.90
C PRO A 64 3.47 -6.83 -14.09
N GLN A 65 3.74 -5.56 -13.84
CA GLN A 65 5.06 -4.95 -13.80
C GLN A 65 5.46 -4.73 -12.34
N VAL A 66 6.30 -5.62 -11.79
CA VAL A 66 6.69 -5.58 -10.37
C VAL A 66 7.85 -4.62 -10.18
N THR A 67 7.69 -3.62 -9.31
CA THR A 67 8.75 -2.69 -8.94
C THR A 67 8.67 -2.24 -7.49
N ARG A 68 9.82 -2.23 -6.79
CA ARG A 68 9.92 -1.69 -5.43
C ARG A 68 10.08 -0.17 -5.42
N ALA A 69 10.42 0.44 -6.55
CA ALA A 69 10.53 1.89 -6.75
C ALA A 69 9.32 2.43 -7.53
N LEU A 70 8.10 2.04 -7.10
CA LEU A 70 6.88 2.25 -7.87
C LEU A 70 6.65 3.73 -8.16
N THR A 71 6.69 4.60 -7.15
CA THR A 71 6.43 6.04 -7.31
C THR A 71 7.39 6.65 -8.35
N GLN A 72 8.70 6.40 -8.23
CA GLN A 72 9.70 6.96 -9.14
C GLN A 72 9.53 6.44 -10.58
N GLN A 73 9.20 5.16 -10.74
CA GLN A 73 8.98 4.57 -12.06
C GLN A 73 7.68 5.05 -12.70
N LEU A 74 6.62 5.20 -11.90
CA LEU A 74 5.34 5.71 -12.38
C LEU A 74 5.45 7.20 -12.77
N ASP A 75 6.14 8.01 -11.96
CA ASP A 75 6.44 9.41 -12.30
C ASP A 75 7.19 9.52 -13.63
N ALA A 76 8.21 8.71 -13.81
CA ALA A 76 8.97 8.68 -15.07
C ALA A 76 8.11 8.23 -16.26
N ALA A 77 7.24 7.24 -16.08
CA ALA A 77 6.36 6.73 -17.13
C ALA A 77 5.30 7.79 -17.52
N VAL A 78 4.65 8.42 -16.54
CA VAL A 78 3.68 9.51 -16.77
C VAL A 78 4.36 10.69 -17.46
N GLY A 79 5.54 11.11 -16.98
CA GLY A 79 6.30 12.21 -17.59
C GLY A 79 6.78 11.93 -19.03
N ALA A 80 6.89 10.66 -19.41
CA ALA A 80 7.27 10.21 -20.76
C ALA A 80 6.07 9.94 -21.67
N GLY A 81 4.82 9.98 -21.18
CA GLY A 81 3.61 9.57 -21.91
C GLY A 81 3.63 8.07 -22.26
N ALA A 82 4.18 7.25 -21.35
CA ALA A 82 4.33 5.80 -21.48
C ALA A 82 3.80 5.08 -20.23
N GLU A 83 2.75 5.60 -19.66
CA GLU A 83 2.09 5.10 -18.46
C GLU A 83 1.52 3.69 -18.66
N PRO A 84 1.53 2.83 -17.60
CA PRO A 84 0.80 1.56 -17.63
C PRO A 84 -0.71 1.81 -17.70
N ASP A 85 -1.49 0.79 -18.07
CA ASP A 85 -2.95 0.91 -18.04
C ASP A 85 -3.48 1.13 -16.63
N LEU A 86 -2.93 0.39 -15.67
CA LEU A 86 -3.25 0.48 -14.26
C LEU A 86 -1.98 0.62 -13.43
N ALA A 87 -2.08 1.26 -12.28
CA ALA A 87 -1.01 1.23 -11.28
C ALA A 87 -1.60 1.16 -9.87
N VAL A 88 -0.87 0.49 -8.98
CA VAL A 88 -1.09 0.58 -7.56
C VAL A 88 -0.61 1.94 -7.06
N LEU A 89 -1.42 2.60 -6.27
CA LEU A 89 -1.13 3.88 -5.64
C LEU A 89 -1.12 3.63 -4.11
N PRO A 90 0.07 3.53 -3.52
CA PRO A 90 0.19 3.21 -2.08
C PRO A 90 -0.11 4.40 -1.19
N SER A 91 -0.30 5.59 -1.76
CA SER A 91 -0.59 6.82 -1.02
C SER A 91 -1.72 7.62 -1.66
N VAL A 92 -2.48 8.30 -0.82
CA VAL A 92 -3.54 9.23 -1.26
C VAL A 92 -2.92 10.51 -1.86
N GLY A 93 -1.75 10.90 -1.38
CA GLY A 93 -0.96 11.97 -2.00
C GLY A 93 -0.67 11.69 -3.47
N ALA A 94 -0.32 10.43 -3.82
CA ALA A 94 -0.13 10.03 -5.22
C ALA A 94 -1.44 10.10 -6.04
N ILE A 95 -2.59 9.70 -5.46
CA ILE A 95 -3.89 9.82 -6.13
C ILE A 95 -4.17 11.29 -6.45
N THR A 96 -3.98 12.18 -5.48
CA THR A 96 -4.19 13.62 -5.63
C THR A 96 -3.26 14.20 -6.70
N LYS A 97 -1.97 13.85 -6.68
CA LYS A 97 -0.97 14.28 -7.66
C LYS A 97 -1.41 13.92 -9.07
N TYR A 98 -1.58 12.63 -9.36
CA TYR A 98 -1.89 12.18 -10.73
C TYR A 98 -3.28 12.61 -11.21
N ARG A 99 -4.24 12.79 -10.31
CA ARG A 99 -5.53 13.39 -10.65
C ARG A 99 -5.37 14.86 -11.06
N THR A 100 -4.60 15.64 -10.33
CA THR A 100 -4.35 17.06 -10.61
C THR A 100 -3.57 17.25 -11.91
N GLU A 101 -2.65 16.34 -12.20
CA GLU A 101 -1.89 16.27 -13.45
C GLU A 101 -2.71 15.72 -14.63
N HIS A 102 -3.99 15.37 -14.42
CA HIS A 102 -4.89 14.75 -15.41
C HIS A 102 -4.38 13.40 -15.97
N ALA A 103 -3.46 12.74 -15.25
CA ALA A 103 -2.97 11.43 -15.62
C ALA A 103 -3.95 10.30 -15.22
N LEU A 104 -4.68 10.45 -14.09
CA LEU A 104 -5.71 9.50 -13.68
C LEU A 104 -7.03 9.72 -14.40
N ARG A 105 -7.66 8.62 -14.79
CA ARG A 105 -8.98 8.59 -15.40
C ARG A 105 -10.08 8.28 -14.38
N LYS A 106 -11.28 8.76 -14.64
CA LYS A 106 -12.47 8.39 -13.87
C LYS A 106 -12.79 6.91 -14.06
N LEU A 107 -13.27 6.29 -13.01
CA LEU A 107 -13.67 4.89 -12.98
C LEU A 107 -15.18 4.78 -12.84
N ASP A 108 -15.79 3.88 -13.60
CA ASP A 108 -17.21 3.50 -13.44
C ASP A 108 -17.30 2.24 -12.56
N VAL A 109 -17.07 2.41 -11.27
CA VAL A 109 -17.02 1.33 -10.28
C VAL A 109 -17.85 1.69 -9.05
N ASP A 110 -18.73 0.79 -8.62
CA ASP A 110 -19.48 0.94 -7.37
C ASP A 110 -18.60 0.72 -6.15
N THR A 111 -18.28 1.80 -5.44
CA THR A 111 -17.51 1.78 -4.20
C THR A 111 -18.37 1.87 -2.94
N SER A 112 -19.69 1.79 -3.03
CA SER A 112 -20.63 1.96 -1.90
C SER A 112 -20.45 0.93 -0.78
N ALA A 113 -19.89 -0.22 -1.10
CA ALA A 113 -19.60 -1.29 -0.13
C ALA A 113 -18.32 -1.06 0.68
N TYR A 114 -17.48 -0.09 0.32
CA TYR A 114 -16.24 0.17 1.06
C TYR A 114 -16.50 0.97 2.34
N VAL A 115 -15.71 0.70 3.36
CA VAL A 115 -15.77 1.45 4.63
C VAL A 115 -15.01 2.76 4.51
N GLU A 116 -15.42 3.75 5.32
CA GLU A 116 -14.66 4.99 5.44
C GLU A 116 -13.41 4.79 6.34
N PRO A 117 -12.31 5.50 6.08
CA PRO A 117 -12.16 6.58 5.08
C PRO A 117 -11.80 6.10 3.67
N PHE A 118 -11.59 4.81 3.45
CA PHE A 118 -11.07 4.27 2.18
C PHE A 118 -11.91 4.65 0.96
N ARG A 119 -13.26 4.61 1.10
CA ARG A 119 -14.15 4.98 0.00
C ARG A 119 -13.95 6.44 -0.40
N ALA A 120 -13.96 7.33 0.58
CA ALA A 120 -13.86 8.76 0.35
C ALA A 120 -12.48 9.13 -0.26
N LEU A 121 -11.40 8.49 0.18
CA LEU A 121 -10.03 8.77 -0.28
C LEU A 121 -9.78 8.42 -1.75
N GLY A 122 -10.51 7.45 -2.32
CA GLY A 122 -10.48 7.14 -3.75
C GLY A 122 -11.41 7.99 -4.61
N THR A 123 -12.18 8.93 -4.00
CA THR A 123 -13.25 9.68 -4.65
C THR A 123 -12.97 11.19 -4.59
N HIS A 124 -13.29 11.93 -5.66
CA HIS A 124 -13.22 13.39 -5.70
C HIS A 124 -14.41 13.92 -6.49
N ASP A 125 -15.16 14.90 -5.92
CA ASP A 125 -16.35 15.49 -6.53
C ASP A 125 -17.37 14.45 -7.03
N ARG A 126 -17.56 13.35 -6.26
CA ARG A 126 -18.41 12.19 -6.56
C ARG A 126 -17.89 11.25 -7.67
N ASP A 127 -16.78 11.58 -8.30
CA ASP A 127 -16.12 10.72 -9.28
C ASP A 127 -15.09 9.81 -8.60
N VAL A 128 -15.09 8.54 -8.92
CA VAL A 128 -14.09 7.58 -8.44
C VAL A 128 -12.86 7.64 -9.33
N TYR A 129 -11.68 7.74 -8.73
CA TYR A 129 -10.39 7.75 -9.43
C TYR A 129 -9.49 6.58 -9.04
N ALA A 130 -9.73 6.01 -7.86
CA ALA A 130 -8.97 4.86 -7.39
C ALA A 130 -9.84 3.97 -6.49
N VAL A 131 -9.57 2.66 -6.53
CA VAL A 131 -10.29 1.65 -5.76
C VAL A 131 -9.34 1.03 -4.73
N PRO A 132 -9.69 1.00 -3.43
CA PRO A 132 -8.89 0.30 -2.43
C PRO A 132 -9.00 -1.21 -2.65
N VAL A 133 -7.88 -1.85 -2.95
CA VAL A 133 -7.83 -3.31 -3.25
C VAL A 133 -7.26 -4.13 -2.10
N LYS A 134 -6.47 -3.51 -1.25
CA LYS A 134 -5.89 -4.12 -0.06
C LYS A 134 -5.88 -3.09 1.06
N ALA A 135 -6.36 -3.45 2.25
CA ALA A 135 -6.33 -2.59 3.43
C ALA A 135 -5.45 -3.20 4.52
N ASP A 136 -4.93 -2.35 5.38
CA ASP A 136 -4.18 -2.72 6.56
C ASP A 136 -4.66 -1.92 7.79
N LEU A 137 -4.59 -2.55 8.96
CA LEU A 137 -4.71 -1.90 10.26
C LEU A 137 -3.31 -1.82 10.88
N LYS A 138 -2.77 -0.60 11.02
CA LYS A 138 -1.38 -0.36 11.45
C LYS A 138 -1.20 -0.31 12.97
N SER A 139 -2.21 0.14 13.69
CA SER A 139 -2.22 0.34 15.15
C SER A 139 -2.33 -0.98 15.93
N LEU A 140 -1.41 -1.92 15.70
CA LEU A 140 -1.40 -3.25 16.35
C LEU A 140 -0.08 -3.52 17.05
N PHE A 141 -0.15 -4.04 18.30
CA PHE A 141 0.97 -4.61 19.02
C PHE A 141 0.92 -6.13 18.91
N TRP A 142 1.86 -6.69 18.16
CA TRP A 142 2.02 -8.12 17.94
C TRP A 142 2.93 -8.76 18.99
N TYR A 143 2.54 -9.90 19.52
CA TYR A 143 3.32 -10.64 20.51
C TYR A 143 3.14 -12.15 20.36
N ASP A 144 4.12 -12.89 20.88
CA ASP A 144 4.05 -14.35 20.98
C ASP A 144 3.39 -14.72 22.30
N ALA A 145 2.13 -15.20 22.23
CA ALA A 145 1.34 -15.54 23.41
C ALA A 145 1.90 -16.68 24.26
N ARG A 146 2.84 -17.47 23.71
CA ARG A 146 3.50 -18.53 24.46
C ARG A 146 4.54 -18.00 25.46
N TYR A 147 5.06 -16.80 25.25
CA TYR A 147 6.19 -16.23 25.98
C TYR A 147 5.96 -14.81 26.50
N THR A 148 4.89 -14.16 26.07
CA THR A 148 4.62 -12.76 26.40
C THR A 148 3.13 -12.60 26.77
N GLU A 149 2.85 -12.02 27.94
CA GLU A 149 1.51 -11.59 28.31
C GLU A 149 1.03 -10.49 27.34
N PRO A 150 -0.30 -10.36 27.13
CA PRO A 150 -0.85 -9.33 26.26
C PRO A 150 -0.28 -7.94 26.60
N PRO A 151 0.38 -7.26 25.65
CA PRO A 151 0.94 -5.96 25.92
C PRO A 151 -0.16 -4.92 26.21
N SER A 152 0.18 -3.98 27.08
CA SER A 152 -0.71 -2.86 27.43
C SER A 152 -0.12 -1.58 26.85
N PRO A 153 -0.86 -0.77 26.10
CA PRO A 153 -0.40 0.51 25.57
C PRO A 153 0.20 1.42 26.65
N GLY A 154 -0.44 1.51 27.82
CA GLY A 154 0.07 2.29 28.96
C GLY A 154 1.37 1.77 29.60
N ARG A 155 1.88 0.64 29.14
CA ARG A 155 3.16 0.04 29.61
C ARG A 155 4.13 -0.17 28.45
N ALA A 156 3.94 0.44 27.32
CA ALA A 156 4.73 0.24 26.09
C ALA A 156 6.24 0.36 26.34
N GLY A 157 6.71 1.30 27.14
CA GLY A 157 8.11 1.46 27.51
C GLY A 157 8.73 0.33 28.38
N ARG A 158 7.96 -0.69 28.78
CA ARG A 158 8.46 -1.84 29.56
C ARG A 158 8.82 -3.05 28.70
N TYR A 159 8.43 -3.05 27.43
CA TYR A 159 8.68 -4.17 26.53
C TYR A 159 9.99 -3.99 25.76
N ARG A 160 10.61 -5.10 25.38
CA ARG A 160 11.68 -5.10 24.39
C ARG A 160 11.08 -5.19 23.01
N TRP A 161 11.18 -4.10 22.26
CA TRP A 161 10.56 -3.99 20.96
C TRP A 161 11.39 -4.60 19.85
N CYS A 162 10.73 -5.30 18.94
CA CYS A 162 11.29 -5.81 17.70
C CYS A 162 11.12 -4.72 16.64
N LEU A 163 12.18 -4.04 16.27
CA LEU A 163 12.16 -2.96 15.29
C LEU A 163 13.17 -3.22 14.17
N GLY A 164 12.71 -3.14 12.93
CA GLY A 164 13.49 -3.04 11.71
C GLY A 164 12.96 -1.90 10.87
N LEU A 165 13.86 -1.09 10.33
CA LEU A 165 13.51 0.10 9.53
C LEU A 165 13.95 -0.03 8.08
N GLU A 166 14.73 -1.06 7.71
CA GLU A 166 15.17 -1.28 6.34
C GLU A 166 14.00 -1.84 5.51
N SER A 167 13.72 -1.19 4.37
CA SER A 167 12.70 -1.58 3.37
C SER A 167 13.04 -1.06 1.97
N GLY A 168 14.33 -1.04 1.60
CA GLY A 168 14.78 -0.49 0.31
C GLY A 168 14.47 1.01 0.17
N PRO A 169 13.84 1.44 -0.93
CA PRO A 169 13.57 2.88 -1.17
C PRO A 169 12.66 3.55 -0.12
N THR A 170 11.85 2.76 0.58
CA THR A 170 10.91 3.25 1.60
C THR A 170 11.40 3.00 3.01
N SER A 171 12.71 2.73 3.23
CA SER A 171 13.27 2.53 4.56
C SER A 171 12.91 3.68 5.49
N GLY A 172 12.49 3.35 6.72
CA GLY A 172 12.00 4.31 7.72
C GLY A 172 10.49 4.24 7.96
N TRP A 173 9.69 3.78 6.98
CA TRP A 173 8.24 3.74 7.11
C TRP A 173 7.72 3.04 8.37
N PRO A 174 8.33 1.94 8.90
CA PRO A 174 7.78 1.32 10.11
C PRO A 174 7.87 2.20 11.36
N GLY A 175 8.87 3.07 11.40
CA GLY A 175 8.98 4.07 12.48
C GLY A 175 8.04 5.24 12.26
N ALA A 176 7.84 5.67 11.01
CA ALA A 176 6.89 6.71 10.65
C ALA A 176 5.45 6.33 11.04
N ASP A 177 5.01 5.12 10.70
CA ASP A 177 3.71 4.59 11.11
C ASP A 177 3.54 4.58 12.63
N TRP A 178 4.60 4.19 13.36
CA TRP A 178 4.49 4.15 14.82
C TRP A 178 4.47 5.55 15.46
N ILE A 179 5.23 6.50 14.90
CA ILE A 179 5.18 7.90 15.34
C ILE A 179 3.78 8.48 15.05
N ALA A 180 3.21 8.19 13.89
CA ALA A 180 1.86 8.61 13.52
C ALA A 180 0.80 8.02 14.46
N ASP A 181 0.89 6.73 14.79
CA ASP A 181 0.02 6.08 15.77
C ASP A 181 0.15 6.71 17.17
N LEU A 182 1.35 7.17 17.55
CA LEU A 182 1.57 7.89 18.81
C LEU A 182 1.00 9.31 18.78
N VAL A 183 1.03 10.03 17.66
CA VAL A 183 0.31 11.31 17.52
C VAL A 183 -1.19 11.07 17.67
N LEU A 184 -1.73 10.09 16.96
CA LEU A 184 -3.16 9.76 16.97
C LEU A 184 -3.63 9.35 18.38
N SER A 185 -2.91 8.44 19.03
CA SER A 185 -3.29 7.94 20.36
C SER A 185 -3.03 8.94 21.49
N GLY A 186 -2.07 9.85 21.35
CA GLY A 186 -1.67 10.81 22.39
C GLY A 186 -2.37 12.16 22.27
N ALA A 187 -2.61 12.66 21.05
CA ALA A 187 -3.17 13.98 20.81
C ALA A 187 -4.57 13.96 20.16
N GLY A 188 -5.01 12.78 19.69
CA GLY A 188 -6.36 12.59 19.14
C GLY A 188 -6.48 12.90 17.65
N VAL A 189 -7.70 12.72 17.13
CA VAL A 189 -8.03 12.76 15.71
C VAL A 189 -7.77 14.14 15.10
N ASP A 190 -8.15 15.22 15.79
CA ASP A 190 -8.02 16.59 15.25
C ASP A 190 -6.55 16.96 15.04
N ALA A 191 -5.69 16.80 16.07
CA ALA A 191 -4.28 17.10 15.98
C ALA A 191 -3.57 16.21 14.93
N TYR A 192 -3.97 14.95 14.83
CA TYR A 192 -3.48 14.03 13.79
C TYR A 192 -3.84 14.51 12.39
N THR A 193 -5.09 14.92 12.20
CA THR A 193 -5.60 15.39 10.89
C THR A 193 -4.91 16.69 10.47
N ASP A 194 -4.82 17.67 11.39
CA ASP A 194 -4.15 18.95 11.12
C ASP A 194 -2.69 18.74 10.70
N TRP A 195 -1.97 17.84 11.40
CA TRP A 195 -0.60 17.52 11.03
C TRP A 195 -0.50 16.78 9.68
N ALA A 196 -1.30 15.73 9.48
CA ALA A 196 -1.27 14.94 8.25
C ALA A 196 -1.71 15.76 7.02
N SER A 197 -2.54 16.79 7.22
CA SER A 197 -3.00 17.71 6.18
C SER A 197 -2.03 18.84 5.88
N GLY A 198 -0.98 19.01 6.69
CA GLY A 198 -0.04 20.10 6.56
C GLY A 198 -0.47 21.42 7.22
N ASP A 199 -1.55 21.41 7.99
CA ASP A 199 -2.08 22.60 8.70
C ASP A 199 -1.39 22.82 10.05
N ALA A 200 -0.69 21.80 10.58
CA ALA A 200 0.16 21.91 11.76
C ALA A 200 1.64 21.68 11.44
N GLU A 201 2.52 22.29 12.20
CA GLU A 201 3.96 22.17 12.04
C GLU A 201 4.49 20.87 12.69
N TRP A 202 5.56 20.30 12.10
CA TRP A 202 6.26 19.11 12.63
C TRP A 202 6.92 19.38 13.97
N ALA A 203 7.41 20.60 14.17
CA ALA A 203 8.03 21.03 15.42
C ALA A 203 7.03 21.36 16.53
N ASP A 204 5.72 21.27 16.26
CA ASP A 204 4.67 21.49 17.27
C ASP A 204 4.61 20.38 18.33
N GLY A 205 4.03 20.74 19.49
CA GLY A 205 4.00 19.89 20.70
C GLY A 205 3.57 18.44 20.46
N PRO A 206 2.40 18.17 19.82
CA PRO A 206 1.90 16.81 19.62
C PRO A 206 2.85 15.91 18.84
N VAL A 207 3.41 16.41 17.74
CA VAL A 207 4.33 15.63 16.88
C VAL A 207 5.67 15.44 17.57
N ARG A 208 6.24 16.49 18.15
CA ARG A 208 7.48 16.42 18.93
C ARG A 208 7.37 15.44 20.11
N ASP A 209 6.23 15.47 20.80
CA ASP A 209 5.98 14.58 21.93
C ASP A 209 5.87 13.12 21.48
N ALA A 210 5.28 12.85 20.32
CA ALA A 210 5.23 11.51 19.72
C ALA A 210 6.62 10.98 19.37
N TRP A 211 7.50 11.79 18.74
CA TRP A 211 8.88 11.42 18.46
C TRP A 211 9.67 11.10 19.74
N THR A 212 9.50 11.93 20.78
CA THR A 212 10.11 11.71 22.09
C THR A 212 9.57 10.44 22.75
N ALA A 213 8.27 10.20 22.67
CA ALA A 213 7.64 9.01 23.21
C ALA A 213 8.10 7.74 22.45
N TRP A 214 8.22 7.82 21.12
CA TRP A 214 8.73 6.73 20.30
C TRP A 214 10.16 6.35 20.70
N GLY A 215 11.07 7.33 20.76
CA GLY A 215 12.46 7.10 21.17
C GLY A 215 12.58 6.46 22.55
N ARG A 216 11.78 6.95 23.52
CA ARG A 216 11.76 6.36 24.88
C ARG A 216 11.16 4.95 24.90
N THR A 217 10.12 4.72 24.11
CA THR A 217 9.41 3.43 24.05
C THR A 217 10.27 2.35 23.43
N VAL A 218 10.89 2.64 22.28
CA VAL A 218 11.73 1.69 21.55
C VAL A 218 13.09 1.52 22.24
N GLY A 219 13.66 2.61 22.77
CA GLY A 219 14.90 2.59 23.53
C GLY A 219 16.04 1.85 22.83
N ALA A 220 16.55 0.81 23.45
CA ALA A 220 17.65 0.00 22.89
C ALA A 220 17.30 -0.71 21.56
N GLY A 221 16.03 -0.83 21.20
CA GLY A 221 15.58 -1.40 19.94
C GLY A 221 15.97 -0.56 18.71
N LEU A 222 16.25 0.74 18.89
CA LEU A 222 16.76 1.62 17.83
C LEU A 222 18.14 1.20 17.33
N LYS A 223 18.97 0.63 18.21
CA LYS A 223 20.34 0.24 17.83
C LYS A 223 20.35 -0.78 16.70
N GLY A 224 20.90 -0.38 15.57
CA GLY A 224 21.00 -1.21 14.36
C GLY A 224 19.65 -1.45 13.64
N ALA A 225 18.58 -0.74 14.01
CA ALA A 225 17.28 -0.87 13.37
C ALA A 225 17.31 -0.44 11.89
N THR A 226 18.13 0.55 11.55
CA THR A 226 18.26 1.08 10.17
C THR A 226 18.88 0.07 9.19
N ALA A 227 19.65 -0.90 9.70
CA ALA A 227 20.24 -1.98 8.89
C ALA A 227 19.45 -3.29 8.99
N ARG A 228 18.40 -3.34 9.80
CA ARG A 228 17.55 -4.54 9.98
C ARG A 228 16.31 -4.42 9.14
N ASN A 229 16.08 -5.42 8.28
CA ASN A 229 14.86 -5.49 7.50
C ASN A 229 13.64 -5.64 8.42
N PHE A 230 12.57 -4.90 8.13
CA PHE A 230 11.37 -4.83 8.97
C PHE A 230 10.73 -6.21 9.20
N ARG A 231 10.69 -7.07 8.18
CA ARG A 231 10.16 -8.45 8.30
C ARG A 231 11.07 -9.37 9.11
N GLN A 232 12.38 -9.12 9.11
CA GLN A 232 13.35 -9.94 9.84
C GLN A 232 13.49 -9.53 11.32
N ALA A 233 12.98 -8.37 11.69
CA ALA A 233 13.02 -7.87 13.06
C ALA A 233 12.25 -8.76 14.02
N VAL A 234 11.21 -9.44 13.54
CA VAL A 234 10.29 -10.28 14.32
C VAL A 234 10.51 -11.75 13.97
N GLY A 235 10.67 -12.61 14.98
CA GLY A 235 10.75 -14.07 14.79
C GLY A 235 12.01 -14.61 14.13
N GLY A 236 12.98 -13.77 13.74
CA GLY A 236 14.27 -14.20 13.20
C GLY A 236 15.24 -14.71 14.25
N LYS A 237 16.33 -15.37 13.82
CA LYS A 237 17.42 -15.80 14.73
C LYS A 237 18.04 -14.64 15.51
N ASP A 238 17.92 -13.42 14.97
CA ASP A 238 18.44 -12.18 15.56
C ASP A 238 17.43 -11.48 16.49
N ALA A 239 16.17 -11.93 16.50
CA ALA A 239 15.12 -11.44 17.40
C ALA A 239 15.26 -11.94 18.84
N ARG A 240 16.42 -12.48 19.19
CA ARG A 240 16.71 -12.94 20.57
C ARG A 240 16.54 -11.82 21.55
N GLY A 241 15.46 -11.88 22.30
CA GLY A 241 15.19 -10.97 23.40
C GLY A 241 14.17 -9.86 23.11
N CYS A 242 13.68 -9.65 21.91
CA CYS A 242 12.52 -8.78 21.69
C CYS A 242 11.20 -9.52 21.92
N GLN A 243 10.14 -8.81 22.30
CA GLN A 243 8.89 -9.38 22.80
C GLN A 243 7.67 -8.93 22.01
N VAL A 244 7.68 -7.69 21.55
CA VAL A 244 6.52 -7.02 20.94
C VAL A 244 6.95 -6.30 19.69
N SER A 245 6.09 -6.31 18.66
CA SER A 245 6.26 -5.53 17.43
C SER A 245 5.07 -4.61 17.23
N HIS A 246 5.28 -3.50 16.55
CA HIS A 246 4.21 -2.59 16.08
C HIS A 246 4.06 -2.69 14.58
N GLY A 247 2.82 -2.62 14.09
CA GLY A 247 2.52 -2.53 12.67
C GLY A 247 1.37 -3.43 12.20
N SER A 248 1.09 -3.39 10.90
CA SER A 248 0.03 -4.17 10.28
C SER A 248 0.37 -5.67 10.20
N LEU A 249 -0.64 -6.50 10.01
CA LEU A 249 -0.46 -7.95 9.83
C LEU A 249 0.39 -8.26 8.58
N SER A 250 0.17 -7.54 7.48
CA SER A 250 0.91 -7.73 6.23
C SER A 250 2.42 -7.43 6.37
N ALA A 251 2.79 -6.60 7.34
CA ALA A 251 4.19 -6.28 7.65
C ALA A 251 4.90 -7.36 8.48
N MET A 252 4.17 -8.27 9.10
CA MET A 252 4.74 -9.30 9.98
C MET A 252 5.26 -10.50 9.17
N PRO A 253 6.34 -11.14 9.62
CA PRO A 253 6.96 -12.28 8.92
C PRO A 253 6.27 -13.61 9.18
N PHE A 254 5.14 -13.61 9.89
CA PHE A 254 4.46 -14.84 10.29
C PHE A 254 3.82 -15.55 9.09
N GLY A 255 3.92 -16.86 9.05
CA GLY A 255 3.07 -17.67 8.18
C GLY A 255 1.64 -17.76 8.73
N SER A 256 0.66 -18.00 7.87
CA SER A 256 -0.76 -18.10 8.26
C SER A 256 -1.03 -19.11 9.37
N ALA A 257 -0.30 -20.22 9.39
CA ALA A 257 -0.39 -21.24 10.45
C ALA A 257 0.14 -20.78 11.82
N GLN A 258 0.92 -19.70 11.86
CA GLN A 258 1.51 -19.14 13.09
C GLN A 258 0.65 -18.01 13.68
N VAL A 259 -0.17 -17.35 12.87
CA VAL A 259 -1.03 -16.25 13.27
C VAL A 259 -2.33 -16.85 13.84
N ARG A 260 -2.32 -17.08 15.14
CA ARG A 260 -3.41 -17.64 15.92
C ARG A 260 -3.25 -17.27 17.39
N ASP A 261 -4.33 -17.36 18.16
CA ASP A 261 -4.38 -16.88 19.53
C ASP A 261 -3.37 -17.51 20.49
N ASP A 262 -3.01 -18.76 20.24
CA ASP A 262 -2.07 -19.53 21.06
C ASP A 262 -0.61 -19.39 20.60
N GLN A 263 -0.33 -18.58 19.59
CA GLN A 263 1.01 -18.31 19.11
C GLN A 263 1.20 -16.79 18.88
N TYR A 264 1.23 -16.32 17.62
CA TYR A 264 1.31 -14.89 17.34
C TYR A 264 -0.08 -14.28 17.23
N THR A 265 -0.36 -13.33 18.10
CA THR A 265 -1.63 -12.59 18.17
C THR A 265 -1.34 -11.12 18.45
N TYR A 266 -2.38 -10.32 18.58
CA TYR A 266 -2.26 -8.87 18.72
C TYR A 266 -3.21 -8.28 19.77
N VAL A 267 -2.88 -7.04 20.17
CA VAL A 267 -3.82 -6.10 20.78
C VAL A 267 -3.76 -4.77 20.03
N PRO A 268 -4.88 -4.03 19.91
CA PRO A 268 -4.83 -2.66 19.38
C PRO A 268 -3.95 -1.75 20.26
N SER A 269 -3.21 -0.84 19.64
CA SER A 269 -2.35 0.14 20.34
C SER A 269 -3.14 1.25 21.01
N SER A 270 -4.39 1.49 20.57
CA SER A 270 -5.32 2.49 21.11
C SER A 270 -6.72 1.92 21.26
N ARG A 271 -7.58 2.64 22.01
CA ARG A 271 -8.98 2.24 22.27
C ARG A 271 -9.99 3.02 21.46
N ASP A 272 -9.62 4.20 20.96
CA ASP A 272 -10.58 5.16 20.41
C ASP A 272 -10.35 5.42 18.92
N ALA A 273 -9.09 5.50 18.50
CA ALA A 273 -8.72 5.76 17.11
C ALA A 273 -7.57 4.86 16.69
N LEU A 274 -7.59 4.38 15.45
CA LEU A 274 -6.63 3.43 14.90
C LEU A 274 -6.15 3.89 13.53
N GLU A 275 -4.85 3.80 13.30
CA GLU A 275 -4.24 4.08 12.02
C GLU A 275 -4.48 2.93 11.04
N VAL A 276 -4.88 3.28 9.82
CA VAL A 276 -5.14 2.34 8.73
C VAL A 276 -4.45 2.80 7.45
N SER A 277 -4.24 1.88 6.51
CA SER A 277 -3.77 2.21 5.16
C SER A 277 -4.44 1.31 4.12
N ALA A 278 -4.30 1.68 2.85
CA ALA A 278 -4.72 0.83 1.75
C ALA A 278 -3.82 1.05 0.53
N ASP A 279 -3.66 -0.02 -0.23
CA ASP A 279 -3.19 0.07 -1.60
C ASP A 279 -4.39 0.31 -2.51
N PHE A 280 -4.34 1.37 -3.30
CA PHE A 280 -5.37 1.71 -4.27
C PHE A 280 -4.91 1.33 -5.68
N VAL A 281 -5.85 1.04 -6.57
CA VAL A 281 -5.56 0.90 -8.01
C VAL A 281 -6.24 2.04 -8.75
N GLY A 282 -5.47 2.75 -9.57
CA GLY A 282 -5.95 3.80 -10.46
C GLY A 282 -5.69 3.43 -11.94
N LYS A 283 -6.46 4.04 -12.84
CA LYS A 283 -6.39 3.83 -14.30
C LYS A 283 -5.78 5.04 -14.98
N PHE A 284 -4.84 4.80 -15.90
CA PHE A 284 -4.10 5.84 -16.61
C PHE A 284 -4.44 5.93 -18.10
N THR A 285 -4.82 4.82 -18.74
CA THR A 285 -5.09 4.76 -20.20
C THR A 285 -6.57 4.55 -20.52
N GLY A 286 -6.93 4.58 -21.80
CA GLY A 286 -8.30 4.30 -22.31
C GLY A 286 -8.54 2.83 -22.62
N ASN A 287 -7.77 1.88 -22.06
CA ASN A 287 -7.89 0.46 -22.35
C ASN A 287 -9.16 -0.15 -21.70
N ASP A 288 -10.07 -0.70 -22.52
CA ASP A 288 -11.31 -1.32 -22.04
C ASP A 288 -11.05 -2.61 -21.23
N GLY A 289 -9.97 -3.33 -21.52
CA GLY A 289 -9.55 -4.47 -20.72
C GLY A 289 -9.16 -4.07 -19.30
N ALA A 290 -8.59 -2.87 -19.13
CA ALA A 290 -8.27 -2.31 -17.82
C ALA A 290 -9.55 -1.94 -17.04
N ASP A 291 -10.62 -1.46 -17.72
CA ASP A 291 -11.92 -1.23 -17.07
C ASP A 291 -12.52 -2.52 -16.55
N ALA A 292 -12.46 -3.59 -17.33
CA ALA A 292 -12.93 -4.91 -16.91
C ALA A 292 -12.13 -5.42 -15.70
N PHE A 293 -10.80 -5.29 -15.74
CA PHE A 293 -9.95 -5.80 -14.66
C PHE A 293 -10.09 -5.00 -13.36
N ILE A 294 -10.14 -3.65 -13.42
CA ILE A 294 -10.32 -2.84 -12.19
C ILE A 294 -11.71 -3.05 -11.57
N THR A 295 -12.74 -3.24 -12.41
CA THR A 295 -14.08 -3.60 -11.94
C THR A 295 -14.10 -4.95 -11.23
N TYR A 296 -13.37 -5.93 -11.77
CA TYR A 296 -13.19 -7.22 -11.12
C TYR A 296 -12.43 -7.09 -9.80
N LEU A 297 -11.30 -6.35 -9.76
CA LEU A 297 -10.54 -6.11 -8.53
C LEU A 297 -11.39 -5.46 -7.42
N ALA A 298 -12.34 -4.62 -7.79
CA ALA A 298 -13.28 -4.00 -6.84
C ALA A 298 -14.38 -4.96 -6.35
N SER A 299 -14.58 -6.09 -7.01
CA SER A 299 -15.66 -7.02 -6.68
C SER A 299 -15.41 -7.75 -5.35
N THR A 300 -16.52 -8.16 -4.71
CA THR A 300 -16.44 -9.00 -3.50
C THR A 300 -15.77 -10.35 -3.79
N GLU A 301 -15.94 -10.89 -4.99
CA GLU A 301 -15.34 -12.16 -5.41
C GLU A 301 -13.83 -12.07 -5.47
N ALA A 302 -13.28 -11.12 -6.22
CA ALA A 302 -11.84 -10.93 -6.34
C ALA A 302 -11.18 -10.66 -4.98
N GLN A 303 -11.80 -9.81 -4.16
CA GLN A 303 -11.26 -9.50 -2.84
C GLN A 303 -11.35 -10.66 -1.86
N ARG A 304 -12.40 -11.50 -1.94
CA ARG A 304 -12.48 -12.74 -1.16
C ARG A 304 -11.39 -13.74 -1.57
N THR A 305 -11.13 -13.91 -2.86
CA THR A 305 -10.00 -14.70 -3.34
C THR A 305 -8.70 -14.15 -2.76
N TRP A 306 -8.46 -12.86 -2.87
CA TRP A 306 -7.21 -12.23 -2.43
C TRP A 306 -6.94 -12.40 -0.93
N VAL A 307 -7.94 -12.15 -0.08
CA VAL A 307 -7.75 -12.22 1.38
C VAL A 307 -7.53 -13.64 1.91
N ASN A 308 -7.89 -14.66 1.14
CA ASN A 308 -7.68 -16.07 1.51
C ASN A 308 -6.43 -16.69 0.87
N GLU A 309 -5.71 -15.92 0.04
CA GLU A 309 -4.38 -16.27 -0.42
C GLU A 309 -3.29 -15.88 0.61
N PRO A 310 -2.10 -16.51 0.59
CA PRO A 310 -0.97 -16.11 1.42
C PRO A 310 -0.60 -14.62 1.19
N GLY A 311 -0.28 -13.88 2.26
CA GLY A 311 0.10 -12.46 2.15
C GLY A 311 -0.69 -11.52 3.06
N PHE A 312 -1.71 -12.04 3.75
CA PHE A 312 -2.47 -11.33 4.79
C PHE A 312 -3.14 -10.04 4.33
N ALA A 313 -3.63 -9.97 3.09
CA ALA A 313 -4.47 -8.87 2.67
C ALA A 313 -5.74 -8.82 3.53
N VAL A 314 -6.19 -7.61 3.86
CA VAL A 314 -7.50 -7.35 4.47
C VAL A 314 -8.30 -6.49 3.50
N SER A 315 -9.60 -6.73 3.41
CA SER A 315 -10.46 -5.96 2.51
C SER A 315 -11.15 -4.80 3.24
N ALA A 316 -11.12 -3.63 2.60
CA ALA A 316 -11.95 -2.49 3.00
C ALA A 316 -13.42 -2.65 2.56
N ASN A 317 -13.75 -3.63 1.72
CA ASN A 317 -15.11 -3.93 1.30
C ASN A 317 -15.86 -4.67 2.41
N ARG A 318 -16.91 -4.05 2.97
CA ARG A 318 -17.69 -4.61 4.10
C ARG A 318 -18.43 -5.90 3.79
N LYS A 319 -18.60 -6.25 2.51
CA LYS A 319 -19.23 -7.49 2.06
C LYS A 319 -18.26 -8.69 2.10
N VAL A 320 -16.96 -8.45 2.23
CA VAL A 320 -15.96 -9.52 2.40
C VAL A 320 -15.90 -9.87 3.89
N THR A 321 -16.56 -10.95 4.27
CA THR A 321 -16.70 -11.41 5.67
C THR A 321 -16.08 -12.78 5.92
N GLU A 322 -15.71 -13.50 4.86
CA GLU A 322 -15.15 -14.84 4.92
C GLU A 322 -13.62 -14.78 4.84
N TYR A 323 -12.97 -15.15 5.93
CA TYR A 323 -11.52 -15.19 6.08
C TYR A 323 -11.14 -16.58 6.64
N ASP A 324 -10.23 -17.27 5.99
CA ASP A 324 -9.74 -18.58 6.44
C ASP A 324 -8.94 -18.46 7.74
N ASN A 325 -8.28 -17.31 7.96
CA ASN A 325 -7.56 -17.04 9.19
C ASN A 325 -8.42 -16.20 10.16
N ALA A 326 -8.71 -16.73 11.34
CA ALA A 326 -9.57 -16.11 12.33
C ALA A 326 -9.03 -14.75 12.84
N ILE A 327 -7.71 -14.60 12.97
CA ILE A 327 -7.09 -13.32 13.39
C ILE A 327 -7.27 -12.26 12.31
N GLN A 328 -7.04 -12.62 11.04
CA GLN A 328 -7.27 -11.75 9.89
C GLN A 328 -8.73 -11.31 9.81
N GLY A 329 -9.67 -12.24 10.00
CA GLY A 329 -11.10 -11.96 10.08
C GLY A 329 -11.47 -10.98 11.20
N ARG A 330 -10.81 -11.09 12.39
CA ARG A 330 -11.02 -10.13 13.48
C ARG A 330 -10.48 -8.74 13.16
N ILE A 331 -9.30 -8.63 12.52
CA ILE A 331 -8.77 -7.35 12.05
C ILE A 331 -9.73 -6.70 11.06
N ALA A 332 -10.24 -7.46 10.08
CA ALA A 332 -11.27 -6.99 9.17
C ALA A 332 -12.57 -6.59 9.90
N GLY A 333 -12.90 -7.27 11.01
CA GLY A 333 -14.00 -6.90 11.90
C GLY A 333 -13.81 -5.52 12.53
N ILE A 334 -12.59 -5.19 12.95
CA ILE A 334 -12.26 -3.87 13.51
C ILE A 334 -12.44 -2.79 12.43
N LEU A 335 -11.99 -3.01 11.19
CA LEU A 335 -12.19 -2.06 10.09
C LEU A 335 -13.67 -1.77 9.81
N ARG A 336 -14.56 -2.69 10.12
CA ARG A 336 -16.02 -2.53 9.93
C ARG A 336 -16.74 -2.02 11.19
N SER A 337 -16.04 -2.01 12.33
CA SER A 337 -16.65 -1.60 13.60
C SER A 337 -16.85 -0.08 13.63
N PRO A 338 -18.01 0.39 14.09
CA PRO A 338 -18.24 1.80 14.34
C PRO A 338 -17.61 2.30 15.66
N ASP A 339 -16.97 1.42 16.43
CA ASP A 339 -16.43 1.76 17.77
C ASP A 339 -15.13 2.55 17.71
N PHE A 340 -14.43 2.52 16.55
CA PHE A 340 -13.15 3.17 16.36
C PHE A 340 -13.26 4.27 15.29
N ALA A 341 -12.57 5.39 15.50
CA ALA A 341 -12.17 6.26 14.41
C ALA A 341 -11.05 5.57 13.63
N LEU A 342 -11.23 5.36 12.34
CA LEU A 342 -10.18 4.86 11.45
C LEU A 342 -9.54 6.05 10.77
N CYS A 343 -8.28 6.32 11.06
CA CYS A 343 -7.52 7.42 10.48
C CYS A 343 -6.52 6.86 9.44
N PHE A 344 -6.56 7.39 8.23
CA PHE A 344 -5.62 6.97 7.20
C PHE A 344 -4.21 7.39 7.58
N SER A 345 -3.22 6.56 7.27
CA SER A 345 -1.82 6.78 7.60
C SER A 345 -1.36 8.19 7.20
N ALA A 346 -0.82 8.93 8.14
CA ALA A 346 -0.36 10.30 7.89
C ALA A 346 0.68 10.32 6.78
N ALA A 347 1.66 9.41 6.82
CA ALA A 347 2.70 9.33 5.80
C ALA A 347 2.13 8.98 4.41
N ASP A 348 1.12 8.10 4.33
CA ASP A 348 0.50 7.72 3.06
C ASP A 348 -0.52 8.78 2.57
N ALA A 349 -0.94 9.70 3.43
CA ALA A 349 -1.77 10.85 3.08
C ALA A 349 -0.97 12.03 2.53
N MET A 350 0.23 12.25 3.04
CA MET A 350 1.10 13.37 2.69
C MET A 350 1.56 13.33 1.22
N ASP A 351 2.08 14.46 0.75
CA ASP A 351 2.81 14.52 -0.51
C ASP A 351 3.96 13.50 -0.50
N PRO A 352 4.22 12.76 -1.60
CA PRO A 352 5.26 11.75 -1.66
C PRO A 352 6.66 12.24 -1.24
N ASP A 353 7.00 13.49 -1.54
CA ASP A 353 8.29 14.07 -1.15
C ASP A 353 8.36 14.40 0.34
N VAL A 354 7.25 14.82 0.95
CA VAL A 354 7.12 15.00 2.41
C VAL A 354 7.25 13.64 3.11
N SER A 355 6.58 12.62 2.61
CA SER A 355 6.65 11.25 3.15
C SER A 355 8.07 10.69 3.06
N ALA A 356 8.75 10.89 1.93
CA ALA A 356 10.12 10.44 1.75
C ALA A 356 11.08 11.17 2.72
N ALA A 357 10.88 12.47 2.96
CA ALA A 357 11.63 13.24 3.94
C ALA A 357 11.35 12.73 5.38
N PHE A 358 10.10 12.40 5.68
CA PHE A 358 9.73 11.82 6.98
C PHE A 358 10.43 10.48 7.22
N TYR A 359 10.39 9.56 6.26
CA TYR A 359 11.09 8.27 6.36
C TYR A 359 12.59 8.46 6.58
N ARG A 360 13.21 9.40 5.88
CA ARG A 360 14.62 9.74 6.07
C ARG A 360 14.89 10.25 7.49
N ALA A 361 14.09 11.18 7.98
CA ALA A 361 14.23 11.73 9.32
C ALA A 361 14.09 10.64 10.41
N VAL A 362 13.23 9.64 10.21
CA VAL A 362 13.12 8.46 11.09
C VAL A 362 14.43 7.67 11.14
N LEU A 363 15.08 7.46 9.99
CA LEU A 363 16.38 6.77 9.94
C LEU A 363 17.48 7.58 10.63
N ASP A 364 17.51 8.87 10.39
CA ASP A 364 18.52 9.77 10.99
C ASP A 364 18.38 9.84 12.52
N TYR A 365 17.13 9.93 13.01
CA TYR A 365 16.84 9.83 14.44
C TYR A 365 17.26 8.47 15.04
N ALA A 366 16.97 7.37 14.36
CA ALA A 366 17.37 6.03 14.80
C ALA A 366 18.91 5.85 14.81
N ASN A 367 19.64 6.61 14.01
CA ASN A 367 21.10 6.68 13.99
C ASN A 367 21.67 7.66 15.02
N GLY A 368 20.83 8.36 15.77
CA GLY A 368 21.22 9.18 16.93
C GLY A 368 21.16 10.69 16.71
N GLU A 369 20.56 11.17 15.62
CA GLU A 369 20.29 12.60 15.45
C GLU A 369 19.18 13.06 16.40
N GLU A 370 19.20 14.32 16.79
CA GLU A 370 18.19 14.90 17.66
C GLU A 370 16.90 15.22 16.89
N ALA A 371 15.75 14.98 17.54
CA ALA A 371 14.43 15.22 16.91
C ALA A 371 14.23 16.69 16.50
N GLY A 372 14.63 17.67 17.32
CA GLY A 372 14.38 19.08 17.06
C GLY A 372 14.85 19.58 15.68
N PRO A 373 16.13 19.41 15.32
CA PRO A 373 16.63 19.76 14.00
C PRO A 373 15.92 19.02 12.85
N LEU A 374 15.62 17.72 13.04
CA LEU A 374 14.91 16.91 12.04
C LEU A 374 13.49 17.44 11.79
N LEU A 375 12.74 17.73 12.85
CA LEU A 375 11.38 18.29 12.73
C LEU A 375 11.38 19.66 12.06
N THR A 376 12.34 20.54 12.41
CA THR A 376 12.51 21.83 11.73
C THR A 376 12.82 21.67 10.24
N ALA A 377 13.60 20.65 9.88
CA ALA A 377 13.88 20.35 8.47
C ALA A 377 12.62 19.86 7.74
N LEU A 378 11.78 19.04 8.37
CA LEU A 378 10.50 18.59 7.82
C LEU A 378 9.52 19.76 7.61
N ASP A 379 9.43 20.70 8.55
CA ASP A 379 8.66 21.94 8.38
C ASP A 379 9.11 22.73 7.15
N LYS A 380 10.42 22.78 6.91
CA LYS A 380 10.96 23.47 5.74
C LYS A 380 10.57 22.76 4.44
N VAL A 381 10.66 21.43 4.39
CA VAL A 381 10.25 20.63 3.22
C VAL A 381 8.77 20.85 2.93
N GLN A 382 7.91 20.73 3.93
CA GLN A 382 6.46 20.93 3.80
C GLN A 382 6.13 22.34 3.24
N ARG A 383 6.74 23.39 3.80
CA ARG A 383 6.54 24.75 3.32
C ARG A 383 7.08 25.00 1.90
N GLN A 384 8.21 24.38 1.51
CA GLN A 384 8.78 24.51 0.17
C GLN A 384 7.90 23.88 -0.90
N LEU A 385 7.25 22.77 -0.58
CA LEU A 385 6.31 22.09 -1.48
C LEU A 385 4.93 22.74 -1.50
N GLY A 386 4.66 23.68 -0.59
CA GLY A 386 3.34 24.31 -0.43
C GLY A 386 2.26 23.26 -0.09
N TYR A 387 2.68 22.17 0.58
CA TYR A 387 1.78 21.06 0.85
C TYR A 387 0.73 21.47 1.88
N HIS A 388 -0.49 21.51 1.41
CA HIS A 388 -1.70 21.50 2.21
C HIS A 388 -2.65 20.49 1.59
N TRP A 389 -3.26 19.66 2.39
CA TRP A 389 -4.30 18.76 1.92
C TRP A 389 -5.33 19.56 1.11
N PRO A 390 -5.75 19.08 -0.08
CA PRO A 390 -6.62 19.87 -0.93
C PRO A 390 -7.88 20.29 -0.18
N GLN A 391 -7.95 21.55 0.24
CA GLN A 391 -9.13 22.13 0.92
C GLN A 391 -10.36 22.18 0.01
N SER A 392 -10.19 21.96 -1.30
CA SER A 392 -11.28 21.93 -2.28
C SER A 392 -12.16 20.68 -2.25
N ALA A 393 -11.79 19.66 -1.47
CA ALA A 393 -12.67 18.54 -1.19
C ALA A 393 -12.34 18.02 0.23
N PRO A 394 -13.20 18.23 1.21
CA PRO A 394 -12.99 17.69 2.55
C PRO A 394 -13.24 16.18 2.53
N THR A 395 -12.27 15.45 1.99
CA THR A 395 -12.24 14.00 2.17
C THR A 395 -11.63 13.76 3.54
N PRO A 396 -12.39 13.38 4.55
CA PRO A 396 -11.85 13.22 5.89
C PRO A 396 -10.82 12.10 5.89
N LEU A 397 -9.61 12.39 6.41
CA LEU A 397 -8.58 11.38 6.64
C LEU A 397 -9.03 10.35 7.68
N CYS A 398 -9.94 10.72 8.54
CA CYS A 398 -10.48 9.88 9.60
C CYS A 398 -11.98 9.63 9.41
N SER A 399 -12.42 8.41 9.67
CA SER A 399 -13.85 8.12 9.80
C SER A 399 -14.39 8.67 11.14
N THR A 400 -15.66 9.01 11.16
CA THR A 400 -16.33 9.44 12.41
C THR A 400 -16.87 8.19 13.12
N PRO A 401 -16.44 7.90 14.36
CA PRO A 401 -17.04 6.83 15.14
C PRO A 401 -18.50 7.18 15.47
N LYS A 402 -19.35 6.17 15.63
CA LYS A 402 -20.70 6.43 16.10
C LYS A 402 -20.65 6.89 17.57
N PRO A 403 -21.43 7.89 17.97
CA PRO A 403 -21.59 8.24 19.37
C PRO A 403 -22.02 7.00 20.17
N ARG A 404 -21.32 6.74 21.27
CA ARG A 404 -21.69 5.67 22.23
C ARG A 404 -22.92 6.02 22.98
#